data_d68b868c55b8ae624d0a90640b96a787
#
_entry.id   d68b868c55b8ae624d0a90640b96a787
#
_cell.length_a   1.000
_cell.length_b   1.000
_cell.length_c   1.000
_cell.angle_alpha   90.00
_cell.angle_beta   90.00
_cell.angle_gamma   90.00
#
_symmetry.space_group_name_H-M   'P 1'
#
loop_
_entity.id
_entity.type
_entity.pdbx_description
1 polymer ?
#
loop_
_entity_poly.entity_id
_entity_poly.type
_entity_poly.pdbx_seq_one_letter_code
_entity_poly.pdbx_strand_id
1 'polypeptide(L)'
;MLNSVESDSVFSLIDFQQLSTFVSVIRYDACNKSVTGKYTWDAMSNELICVADAQKYNTMILGGSSMGSGTAIHCAVKFPKRVKALILVTPPPAWEMRSGVKSIYEKIAAKAGQNTIPDILKRIIQLNQDPPEFFEQMHPGTRQLLLEYRLGFEPHYYSSIYRGGVVSDLPNREQISNINVPCLIVSQPGDENHPIKMAQELNNLIKGSELVIVTDYDSYQKLQIKVCDFIKALE
;
A
#
# COMPACT_ATOMS: atom_id res chain seq x y z
N MET A 1 7.63 0.52 -9.72
CA MET A 1 6.39 -0.26 -9.89
C MET A 1 5.61 -0.17 -8.60
N LEU A 2 4.40 0.28 -8.64
CA LEU A 2 3.50 0.37 -7.49
C LEU A 2 2.44 -0.71 -7.62
N ASN A 3 2.32 -1.53 -6.60
CA ASN A 3 1.30 -2.56 -6.54
C ASN A 3 0.08 -2.02 -5.79
N SER A 4 -1.06 -2.12 -6.38
CA SER A 4 -2.34 -1.84 -5.74
C SER A 4 -3.38 -2.85 -6.22
N VAL A 5 -4.24 -3.29 -5.33
CA VAL A 5 -5.46 -4.01 -5.73
C VAL A 5 -6.42 -3.06 -6.44
N GLU A 6 -6.22 -1.77 -6.22
CA GLU A 6 -7.02 -0.67 -6.78
C GLU A 6 -6.08 0.27 -7.56
N SER A 7 -5.51 -0.23 -8.68
CA SER A 7 -4.52 0.53 -9.48
C SER A 7 -5.09 1.84 -10.02
N ASP A 8 -6.39 1.89 -10.25
CA ASP A 8 -7.11 3.06 -10.77
C ASP A 8 -7.85 3.83 -9.67
N SER A 9 -7.43 3.65 -8.41
CA SER A 9 -7.99 4.39 -7.27
C SER A 9 -8.07 5.89 -7.57
N VAL A 10 -9.21 6.48 -7.24
CA VAL A 10 -9.48 7.92 -7.41
C VAL A 10 -8.63 8.79 -6.47
N PHE A 11 -7.97 8.16 -5.50
CA PHE A 11 -7.11 8.83 -4.54
C PHE A 11 -5.78 8.07 -4.35
N SER A 12 -4.68 8.81 -4.34
CA SER A 12 -3.36 8.33 -3.96
C SER A 12 -2.56 9.45 -3.31
N LEU A 13 -1.80 9.12 -2.26
CA LEU A 13 -0.83 10.06 -1.69
C LEU A 13 0.38 10.34 -2.62
N ILE A 14 0.52 9.59 -3.71
CA ILE A 14 1.57 9.79 -4.72
C ILE A 14 0.93 10.22 -6.04
N ASP A 15 1.43 11.29 -6.61
CA ASP A 15 1.04 11.76 -7.94
C ASP A 15 1.77 10.97 -9.04
N PHE A 16 1.13 9.91 -9.53
CA PHE A 16 1.67 9.07 -10.60
C PHE A 16 1.78 9.80 -11.93
N GLN A 17 0.92 10.78 -12.17
CA GLN A 17 0.94 11.56 -13.41
C GLN A 17 2.21 12.40 -13.46
N GLN A 18 2.56 13.05 -12.37
CA GLN A 18 3.82 13.78 -12.25
C GLN A 18 5.03 12.85 -12.40
N LEU A 19 5.04 11.68 -11.75
CA LEU A 19 6.14 10.72 -11.88
C LEU A 19 6.33 10.23 -13.30
N SER A 20 5.24 9.99 -14.05
CA SER A 20 5.31 9.48 -15.42
C SER A 20 5.98 10.42 -16.40
N THR A 21 6.23 11.67 -16.01
CA THR A 21 6.92 12.66 -16.88
C THR A 21 8.43 12.39 -17.00
N PHE A 22 9.04 11.62 -16.07
CA PHE A 22 10.49 11.37 -16.08
C PHE A 22 10.89 9.92 -15.76
N VAL A 23 9.97 9.06 -15.30
CA VAL A 23 10.21 7.62 -15.12
C VAL A 23 9.08 6.80 -15.70
N SER A 24 9.38 5.56 -16.10
CA SER A 24 8.34 4.60 -16.47
C SER A 24 7.61 4.13 -15.22
N VAL A 25 6.33 4.45 -15.12
CA VAL A 25 5.46 4.01 -14.04
C VAL A 25 4.62 2.82 -14.52
N ILE A 26 4.72 1.69 -13.80
CA ILE A 26 3.87 0.53 -14.03
C ILE A 26 2.99 0.35 -12.81
N ARG A 27 1.69 0.36 -13.06
CA ARG A 27 0.65 0.00 -12.09
C ARG A 27 -0.04 -1.25 -12.61
N TYR A 28 -0.43 -2.14 -11.73
CA TYR A 28 -1.15 -3.35 -12.12
C TYR A 28 -2.10 -3.77 -11.01
N ASP A 29 -3.19 -4.40 -11.41
CA ASP A 29 -4.11 -5.03 -10.48
C ASP A 29 -3.59 -6.41 -10.09
N ALA A 30 -3.61 -6.72 -8.81
CA ALA A 30 -3.30 -8.06 -8.35
C ALA A 30 -4.28 -9.06 -8.96
N CYS A 31 -3.82 -10.24 -9.33
CA CYS A 31 -4.60 -11.22 -10.08
C CYS A 31 -5.92 -11.57 -9.39
N ASN A 32 -7.03 -11.08 -9.93
CA ASN A 32 -8.38 -11.26 -9.42
C ASN A 32 -9.02 -12.60 -9.84
N LYS A 33 -8.41 -13.32 -10.77
CA LYS A 33 -8.97 -14.56 -11.36
C LYS A 33 -8.69 -15.79 -10.52
N SER A 34 -7.85 -15.69 -9.50
CA SER A 34 -7.58 -16.80 -8.61
C SER A 34 -8.65 -16.88 -7.53
N VAL A 35 -9.69 -17.67 -7.75
CA VAL A 35 -10.68 -18.03 -6.73
C VAL A 35 -10.02 -18.68 -5.49
N THR A 36 -8.81 -19.19 -5.63
CA THR A 36 -7.94 -19.70 -4.57
C THR A 36 -7.10 -18.62 -3.91
N GLY A 37 -7.39 -17.37 -4.20
CA GLY A 37 -6.97 -16.09 -3.67
C GLY A 37 -5.75 -16.09 -2.76
N LYS A 38 -4.58 -16.14 -3.34
CA LYS A 38 -3.36 -15.95 -2.56
C LYS A 38 -3.01 -14.46 -2.49
N TYR A 39 -3.92 -13.65 -1.97
CA TYR A 39 -3.65 -12.25 -1.66
C TYR A 39 -2.80 -12.10 -0.38
N THR A 40 -1.89 -13.05 -0.12
CA THR A 40 -0.87 -12.86 0.90
C THR A 40 0.24 -11.97 0.35
N TRP A 41 0.81 -11.13 1.19
CA TRP A 41 1.89 -10.22 0.78
C TRP A 41 3.08 -10.97 0.19
N ASP A 42 3.38 -12.16 0.75
CA ASP A 42 4.42 -13.03 0.21
C ASP A 42 4.10 -13.53 -1.21
N ALA A 43 2.88 -14.02 -1.44
CA ALA A 43 2.48 -14.50 -2.77
C ALA A 43 2.46 -13.35 -3.80
N MET A 44 1.95 -12.18 -3.40
CA MET A 44 1.93 -10.99 -4.25
C MET A 44 3.33 -10.48 -4.59
N SER A 45 4.33 -10.69 -3.71
CA SER A 45 5.72 -10.36 -4.04
C SER A 45 6.26 -11.19 -5.20
N ASN A 46 5.85 -12.46 -5.34
CA ASN A 46 6.22 -13.29 -6.49
C ASN A 46 5.50 -12.82 -7.77
N GLU A 47 4.21 -12.49 -7.67
CA GLU A 47 3.44 -11.93 -8.80
C GLU A 47 4.07 -10.63 -9.31
N LEU A 48 4.50 -9.74 -8.40
CA LEU A 48 5.18 -8.50 -8.76
C LEU A 48 6.44 -8.78 -9.59
N ILE A 49 7.24 -9.78 -9.23
CA ILE A 49 8.42 -10.18 -10.00
C ILE A 49 8.02 -10.72 -11.37
N CYS A 50 6.96 -11.53 -11.47
CA CYS A 50 6.47 -12.00 -12.76
C CYS A 50 6.04 -10.84 -13.68
N VAL A 51 5.37 -9.83 -13.13
CA VAL A 51 5.01 -8.62 -13.89
C VAL A 51 6.26 -7.87 -14.35
N ALA A 52 7.25 -7.71 -13.50
CA ALA A 52 8.52 -7.07 -13.85
C ALA A 52 9.25 -7.82 -14.96
N ASP A 53 9.30 -9.15 -14.88
CA ASP A 53 9.94 -10.00 -15.88
C ASP A 53 9.21 -9.93 -17.23
N ALA A 54 7.88 -9.96 -17.23
CA ALA A 54 7.08 -9.78 -18.43
C ALA A 54 7.32 -8.42 -19.12
N GLN A 55 7.63 -7.40 -18.33
CA GLN A 55 8.00 -6.06 -18.80
C GLN A 55 9.51 -5.90 -19.05
N LYS A 56 10.31 -6.96 -18.88
CA LYS A 56 11.77 -6.99 -19.07
C LYS A 56 12.55 -6.02 -18.15
N TYR A 57 12.05 -5.75 -16.95
CA TYR A 57 12.75 -4.96 -15.96
C TYR A 57 13.59 -5.86 -15.03
N ASN A 58 14.91 -5.72 -15.08
CA ASN A 58 15.84 -6.43 -14.21
C ASN A 58 15.83 -5.87 -12.79
N THR A 59 15.74 -4.56 -12.64
CA THR A 59 15.68 -3.86 -11.36
C THR A 59 14.59 -2.79 -11.38
N MET A 60 14.05 -2.47 -10.23
CA MET A 60 12.93 -1.52 -10.12
C MET A 60 12.92 -0.77 -8.79
N ILE A 61 12.36 0.41 -8.80
CA ILE A 61 11.90 1.08 -7.58
C ILE A 61 10.53 0.49 -7.26
N LEU A 62 10.35 -0.03 -6.07
CA LEU A 62 9.07 -0.59 -5.63
C LEU A 62 8.35 0.39 -4.72
N GLY A 63 7.09 0.63 -5.01
CA GLY A 63 6.22 1.39 -4.13
C GLY A 63 4.90 0.67 -3.92
N GLY A 64 4.25 1.00 -2.81
CA GLY A 64 2.93 0.48 -2.52
C GLY A 64 2.31 1.16 -1.30
N SER A 65 0.97 1.17 -1.27
CA SER A 65 0.20 1.63 -0.12
C SER A 65 -0.37 0.44 0.63
N SER A 66 -0.39 0.50 1.96
CA SER A 66 -0.98 -0.53 2.82
C SER A 66 -0.46 -1.93 2.49
N MET A 67 -1.31 -2.80 1.96
CA MET A 67 -0.96 -4.14 1.48
C MET A 67 0.17 -4.10 0.44
N GLY A 68 0.21 -3.08 -0.41
CA GLY A 68 1.29 -2.86 -1.37
C GLY A 68 2.63 -2.58 -0.70
N SER A 69 2.66 -1.84 0.42
CA SER A 69 3.87 -1.66 1.24
C SER A 69 4.37 -2.99 1.80
N GLY A 70 3.45 -3.82 2.33
CA GLY A 70 3.79 -5.16 2.82
C GLY A 70 4.37 -6.03 1.70
N THR A 71 3.76 -6.01 0.52
CA THR A 71 4.24 -6.73 -0.68
C THR A 71 5.64 -6.25 -1.10
N ALA A 72 5.88 -4.93 -1.12
CA ALA A 72 7.16 -4.35 -1.49
C ALA A 72 8.28 -4.75 -0.51
N ILE A 73 8.00 -4.78 0.79
CA ILE A 73 8.93 -5.24 1.83
C ILE A 73 9.25 -6.73 1.64
N HIS A 74 8.25 -7.60 1.42
CA HIS A 74 8.50 -9.02 1.11
C HIS A 74 9.36 -9.17 -0.14
N CYS A 75 9.09 -8.39 -1.18
CA CYS A 75 9.89 -8.42 -2.40
C CYS A 75 11.34 -8.00 -2.14
N ALA A 76 11.58 -6.95 -1.36
CA ALA A 76 12.93 -6.50 -1.03
C ALA A 76 13.72 -7.53 -0.22
N VAL A 77 13.06 -8.25 0.68
CA VAL A 77 13.69 -9.32 1.46
C VAL A 77 13.99 -10.56 0.60
N LYS A 78 13.03 -10.97 -0.26
CA LYS A 78 13.17 -12.20 -1.07
C LYS A 78 14.03 -12.01 -2.32
N PHE A 79 13.97 -10.83 -2.92
CA PHE A 79 14.61 -10.54 -4.21
C PHE A 79 15.45 -9.25 -4.13
N PRO A 80 16.42 -9.16 -3.19
CA PRO A 80 17.14 -7.90 -2.91
C PRO A 80 17.86 -7.34 -4.15
N LYS A 81 18.32 -8.19 -5.06
CA LYS A 81 18.99 -7.78 -6.30
C LYS A 81 18.04 -7.17 -7.34
N ARG A 82 16.73 -7.32 -7.16
CA ARG A 82 15.70 -6.81 -8.05
C ARG A 82 15.18 -5.43 -7.62
N VAL A 83 15.46 -5.02 -6.39
CA VAL A 83 14.93 -3.80 -5.78
C VAL A 83 16.02 -2.74 -5.69
N LYS A 84 15.81 -1.60 -6.32
CA LYS A 84 16.71 -0.45 -6.33
C LYS A 84 16.41 0.54 -5.20
N ALA A 85 15.14 0.70 -4.87
CA ALA A 85 14.65 1.51 -3.75
C ALA A 85 13.21 1.14 -3.39
N LEU A 86 12.76 1.62 -2.22
CA LEU A 86 11.39 1.45 -1.71
C LEU A 86 10.69 2.79 -1.49
N ILE A 87 9.39 2.84 -1.81
CA ILE A 87 8.47 3.93 -1.42
C ILE A 87 7.27 3.28 -0.73
N LEU A 88 7.24 3.34 0.60
CA LEU A 88 6.26 2.67 1.44
C LEU A 88 5.23 3.68 1.93
N VAL A 89 4.01 3.60 1.44
CA VAL A 89 2.93 4.53 1.79
C VAL A 89 1.99 3.86 2.77
N THR A 90 1.74 4.50 3.90
CA THR A 90 0.86 4.01 4.96
C THR A 90 1.04 2.51 5.23
N PRO A 91 2.25 2.07 5.68
CA PRO A 91 2.54 0.66 5.86
C PRO A 91 1.56 0.01 6.85
N PRO A 92 1.12 -1.24 6.59
CA PRO A 92 0.11 -1.90 7.40
C PRO A 92 0.69 -2.30 8.76
N PRO A 93 -0.12 -2.37 9.83
CA PRO A 93 0.31 -2.88 11.12
C PRO A 93 0.85 -4.30 10.98
N ALA A 94 1.90 -4.61 11.71
CA ALA A 94 2.60 -5.89 11.69
C ALA A 94 2.89 -6.40 13.08
N TRP A 95 3.26 -7.66 13.18
CA TRP A 95 3.67 -8.35 14.40
C TRP A 95 2.64 -8.20 15.52
N GLU A 96 3.03 -7.64 16.65
CA GLU A 96 2.16 -7.46 17.81
C GLU A 96 0.98 -6.53 17.54
N MET A 97 1.18 -5.52 16.67
CA MET A 97 0.12 -4.58 16.29
C MET A 97 -0.96 -5.21 15.39
N ARG A 98 -0.68 -6.41 14.83
CA ARG A 98 -1.57 -7.05 13.87
C ARG A 98 -2.76 -7.78 14.49
N SER A 99 -2.69 -8.15 15.76
CA SER A 99 -3.71 -8.97 16.42
C SER A 99 -5.12 -8.36 16.36
N GLY A 100 -5.24 -7.06 16.59
CA GLY A 100 -6.52 -6.33 16.51
C GLY A 100 -7.10 -6.30 15.09
N VAL A 101 -6.24 -6.12 14.10
CA VAL A 101 -6.63 -6.03 12.69
C VAL A 101 -7.09 -7.36 12.12
N LYS A 102 -6.46 -8.48 12.52
CA LYS A 102 -6.87 -9.84 12.10
C LYS A 102 -8.34 -10.11 12.37
N SER A 103 -8.81 -9.83 13.58
CA SER A 103 -10.21 -10.03 13.98
C SER A 103 -11.18 -9.20 13.13
N ILE A 104 -10.79 -7.98 12.76
CA ILE A 104 -11.61 -7.13 11.88
C ILE A 104 -11.66 -7.73 10.47
N TYR A 105 -10.51 -8.14 9.93
CA TYR A 105 -10.41 -8.73 8.60
C TYR A 105 -11.19 -10.05 8.47
N GLU A 106 -11.14 -10.91 9.50
CA GLU A 106 -11.94 -12.14 9.57
C GLU A 106 -13.44 -11.83 9.47
N LYS A 107 -13.92 -10.83 10.22
CA LYS A 107 -15.31 -10.41 10.19
C LYS A 107 -15.72 -9.85 8.82
N ILE A 108 -14.87 -9.06 8.19
CA ILE A 108 -15.12 -8.52 6.85
C ILE A 108 -15.14 -9.65 5.82
N ALA A 109 -14.15 -10.53 5.84
CA ALA A 109 -14.06 -11.67 4.93
C ALA A 109 -15.29 -12.59 5.03
N ALA A 110 -15.78 -12.85 6.25
CA ALA A 110 -16.96 -13.67 6.48
C ALA A 110 -18.26 -13.01 5.98
N LYS A 111 -18.36 -11.69 6.10
CA LYS A 111 -19.54 -10.92 5.68
C LYS A 111 -19.55 -10.58 4.19
N ALA A 112 -18.39 -10.54 3.55
CA ALA A 112 -18.24 -10.15 2.16
C ALA A 112 -19.08 -10.99 1.17
N GLY A 113 -19.46 -12.23 1.55
CA GLY A 113 -20.35 -13.08 0.75
C GLY A 113 -21.86 -12.87 1.00
N GLN A 114 -22.26 -11.93 1.89
CA GLN A 114 -23.63 -11.80 2.38
C GLN A 114 -24.36 -10.52 1.92
N ASN A 115 -23.96 -9.91 0.81
CA ASN A 115 -24.53 -8.63 0.30
C ASN A 115 -24.42 -7.42 1.26
N THR A 116 -23.54 -7.49 2.26
CA THR A 116 -23.34 -6.41 3.25
C THR A 116 -22.12 -5.54 2.95
N ILE A 117 -21.50 -5.72 1.78
CA ILE A 117 -20.29 -4.97 1.36
C ILE A 117 -20.52 -3.46 1.35
N PRO A 118 -21.64 -2.93 0.80
CA PRO A 118 -21.86 -1.48 0.77
C PRO A 118 -21.76 -0.81 2.15
N ASP A 119 -22.39 -1.40 3.16
CA ASP A 119 -22.39 -0.85 4.52
C ASP A 119 -21.01 -0.99 5.19
N ILE A 120 -20.32 -2.10 4.92
CA ILE A 120 -18.94 -2.31 5.39
C ILE A 120 -18.01 -1.26 4.79
N LEU A 121 -18.07 -1.03 3.48
CA LEU A 121 -17.22 -0.06 2.79
C LEU A 121 -17.50 1.37 3.26
N LYS A 122 -18.76 1.76 3.39
CA LYS A 122 -19.14 3.07 3.96
C LYS A 122 -18.51 3.26 5.33
N ARG A 123 -18.61 2.25 6.19
CA ARG A 123 -18.04 2.31 7.54
C ARG A 123 -16.52 2.37 7.53
N ILE A 124 -15.85 1.62 6.67
CA ILE A 124 -14.39 1.64 6.53
C ILE A 124 -13.94 3.04 6.09
N ILE A 125 -14.53 3.62 5.05
CA ILE A 125 -14.17 4.94 4.55
C ILE A 125 -14.40 6.01 5.62
N GLN A 126 -15.48 5.93 6.36
CA GLN A 126 -15.79 6.88 7.44
C GLN A 126 -14.83 6.77 8.62
N LEU A 127 -14.49 5.53 9.04
CA LEU A 127 -13.62 5.31 10.20
C LEU A 127 -12.15 5.57 9.88
N ASN A 128 -11.71 5.26 8.67
CA ASN A 128 -10.31 5.36 8.30
C ASN A 128 -9.91 6.74 7.79
N GLN A 129 -10.87 7.66 7.68
CA GLN A 129 -10.63 8.98 7.09
C GLN A 129 -9.87 8.87 5.74
N ASP A 130 -10.28 7.92 4.91
CA ASP A 130 -9.69 7.65 3.61
C ASP A 130 -10.60 8.21 2.50
N PRO A 131 -10.20 9.21 1.73
CA PRO A 131 -8.96 9.97 1.84
C PRO A 131 -8.90 10.85 3.10
N PRO A 132 -7.70 11.37 3.47
CA PRO A 132 -7.53 12.28 4.60
C PRO A 132 -8.47 13.48 4.56
N GLU A 133 -8.84 14.01 5.73
CA GLU A 133 -9.80 15.13 5.84
C GLU A 133 -9.37 16.36 5.04
N PHE A 134 -8.09 16.73 5.07
CA PHE A 134 -7.59 17.86 4.31
C PHE A 134 -7.80 17.70 2.80
N PHE A 135 -7.75 16.46 2.30
CA PHE A 135 -7.95 16.17 0.88
C PHE A 135 -9.44 16.26 0.50
N GLU A 136 -10.33 15.75 1.36
CA GLU A 136 -11.77 15.89 1.17
C GLU A 136 -12.21 17.36 1.23
N GLN A 137 -11.60 18.18 2.10
CA GLN A 137 -11.86 19.62 2.16
C GLN A 137 -11.42 20.35 0.88
N MET A 138 -10.30 19.95 0.28
CA MET A 138 -9.81 20.54 -0.97
C MET A 138 -10.55 20.04 -2.21
N HIS A 139 -10.96 18.79 -2.18
CA HIS A 139 -11.65 18.11 -3.28
C HIS A 139 -12.93 17.44 -2.74
N PRO A 140 -13.99 18.23 -2.44
CA PRO A 140 -15.22 17.69 -1.88
C PRO A 140 -15.84 16.62 -2.76
N GLY A 141 -16.26 15.52 -2.15
CA GLY A 141 -16.86 14.39 -2.83
C GLY A 141 -15.87 13.26 -3.18
N THR A 142 -14.56 13.40 -2.87
CA THR A 142 -13.58 12.34 -3.14
C THR A 142 -13.90 11.05 -2.39
N ARG A 143 -14.39 11.15 -1.14
CA ARG A 143 -14.84 9.97 -0.36
C ARG A 143 -15.99 9.24 -1.03
N GLN A 144 -16.93 9.99 -1.59
CA GLN A 144 -18.04 9.40 -2.32
C GLN A 144 -17.58 8.70 -3.60
N LEU A 145 -16.69 9.33 -4.37
CA LEU A 145 -16.07 8.72 -5.57
C LEU A 145 -15.29 7.46 -5.22
N LEU A 146 -14.52 7.47 -4.14
CA LEU A 146 -13.79 6.29 -3.67
C LEU A 146 -14.74 5.17 -3.26
N LEU A 147 -15.85 5.49 -2.58
CA LEU A 147 -16.87 4.50 -2.23
C LEU A 147 -17.50 3.89 -3.49
N GLU A 148 -17.90 4.71 -4.45
CA GLU A 148 -18.51 4.25 -5.72
C GLU A 148 -17.55 3.37 -6.50
N TYR A 149 -16.29 3.76 -6.58
CA TYR A 149 -15.24 2.97 -7.20
C TYR A 149 -15.11 1.58 -6.54
N ARG A 150 -15.01 1.53 -5.21
CA ARG A 150 -14.90 0.28 -4.46
C ARG A 150 -16.14 -0.60 -4.54
N LEU A 151 -17.33 -0.01 -4.65
CA LEU A 151 -18.58 -0.74 -4.85
C LEU A 151 -18.68 -1.44 -6.21
N GLY A 152 -17.87 -1.02 -7.18
CA GLY A 152 -17.76 -1.67 -8.50
C GLY A 152 -17.04 -3.03 -8.48
N PHE A 153 -16.37 -3.40 -7.38
CA PHE A 153 -15.70 -4.69 -7.29
C PHE A 153 -16.64 -5.82 -6.84
N GLU A 154 -16.41 -7.01 -7.38
CA GLU A 154 -17.18 -8.20 -7.03
C GLU A 154 -16.99 -8.57 -5.54
N PRO A 155 -18.07 -8.97 -4.82
CA PRO A 155 -18.01 -9.28 -3.39
C PRO A 155 -16.99 -10.36 -3.03
N HIS A 156 -16.83 -11.40 -3.88
CA HIS A 156 -15.86 -12.47 -3.63
C HIS A 156 -14.41 -11.97 -3.65
N TYR A 157 -14.13 -10.91 -4.37
CA TYR A 157 -12.82 -10.27 -4.42
C TYR A 157 -12.42 -9.71 -3.04
N TYR A 158 -13.33 -8.96 -2.40
CA TYR A 158 -13.12 -8.47 -1.05
C TYR A 158 -12.87 -9.59 -0.05
N SER A 159 -13.69 -10.66 -0.11
CA SER A 159 -13.48 -11.82 0.75
C SER A 159 -12.06 -12.40 0.62
N SER A 160 -11.57 -12.52 -0.60
CA SER A 160 -10.25 -13.07 -0.90
C SER A 160 -9.12 -12.16 -0.42
N ILE A 161 -9.24 -10.85 -0.61
CA ILE A 161 -8.26 -9.85 -0.14
C ILE A 161 -8.15 -9.88 1.39
N TYR A 162 -9.29 -9.81 2.09
CA TYR A 162 -9.29 -9.79 3.54
C TYR A 162 -8.82 -11.12 4.14
N ARG A 163 -9.14 -12.29 3.53
CA ARG A 163 -8.57 -13.58 3.94
C ARG A 163 -7.05 -13.60 3.76
N GLY A 164 -6.53 -13.09 2.65
CA GLY A 164 -5.10 -12.91 2.45
C GLY A 164 -4.49 -12.02 3.53
N GLY A 165 -5.16 -10.91 3.84
CA GLY A 165 -4.77 -10.00 4.92
C GLY A 165 -4.71 -10.66 6.29
N VAL A 166 -5.64 -11.56 6.64
CA VAL A 166 -5.66 -12.30 7.93
C VAL A 166 -4.37 -13.10 8.15
N VAL A 167 -3.89 -13.77 7.12
CA VAL A 167 -2.72 -14.66 7.21
C VAL A 167 -1.40 -13.99 6.85
N SER A 168 -1.44 -12.75 6.37
CA SER A 168 -0.23 -11.99 6.05
C SER A 168 0.35 -11.32 7.29
N ASP A 169 1.66 -11.20 7.31
CA ASP A 169 2.42 -10.36 8.23
C ASP A 169 3.69 -9.87 7.53
N LEU A 170 4.39 -8.89 8.08
CA LEU A 170 5.71 -8.51 7.58
C LEU A 170 6.76 -9.59 7.90
N PRO A 171 7.87 -9.66 7.13
CA PRO A 171 9.05 -10.42 7.53
C PRO A 171 9.50 -10.04 8.94
N ASN A 172 10.28 -10.89 9.59
CA ASN A 172 10.77 -10.56 10.93
C ASN A 172 11.69 -9.31 10.90
N ARG A 173 11.85 -8.67 12.06
CA ARG A 173 12.60 -7.42 12.21
C ARG A 173 14.05 -7.52 11.72
N GLU A 174 14.70 -8.65 11.95
CA GLU A 174 16.05 -8.91 11.49
C GLU A 174 16.14 -8.93 9.96
N GLN A 175 15.19 -9.59 9.29
CA GLN A 175 15.13 -9.61 7.83
C GLN A 175 14.90 -8.20 7.26
N ILE A 176 14.06 -7.40 7.90
CA ILE A 176 13.80 -6.02 7.48
C ILE A 176 15.03 -5.12 7.72
N SER A 177 15.73 -5.29 8.84
CA SER A 177 16.94 -4.50 9.14
C SER A 177 18.10 -4.79 8.16
N ASN A 178 18.03 -5.90 7.43
CA ASN A 178 18.98 -6.25 6.38
C ASN A 178 18.62 -5.65 5.01
N ILE A 179 17.49 -4.95 4.89
CA ILE A 179 17.16 -4.18 3.68
C ILE A 179 18.16 -3.03 3.56
N ASN A 180 18.98 -3.06 2.50
CA ASN A 180 20.06 -2.10 2.27
C ASN A 180 19.87 -1.34 0.96
N VAL A 181 18.67 -0.81 0.76
CA VAL A 181 18.34 0.08 -0.36
C VAL A 181 17.71 1.36 0.17
N PRO A 182 17.83 2.49 -0.54
CA PRO A 182 17.13 3.70 -0.17
C PRO A 182 15.63 3.45 0.03
N CYS A 183 15.05 4.02 1.08
CA CYS A 183 13.65 3.82 1.42
C CYS A 183 13.00 5.12 1.85
N LEU A 184 11.91 5.49 1.20
CA LEU A 184 11.04 6.58 1.59
C LEU A 184 9.76 5.99 2.22
N ILE A 185 9.47 6.36 3.45
CA ILE A 185 8.29 5.92 4.18
C ILE A 185 7.34 7.12 4.33
N VAL A 186 6.08 6.93 3.98
CA VAL A 186 5.05 7.98 4.06
C VAL A 186 3.95 7.50 4.99
N SER A 187 3.52 8.36 5.89
CA SER A 187 2.40 8.08 6.80
C SER A 187 1.57 9.34 7.06
N GLN A 188 0.39 9.16 7.65
CA GLN A 188 -0.52 10.25 8.00
C GLN A 188 -1.11 10.01 9.39
N PRO A 189 -1.46 11.06 10.15
CA PRO A 189 -2.14 10.93 11.42
C PRO A 189 -3.60 10.53 11.25
N GLY A 190 -4.20 9.98 12.32
CA GLY A 190 -5.64 9.67 12.37
C GLY A 190 -6.08 8.40 11.65
N ASP A 191 -5.17 7.69 11.00
CA ASP A 191 -5.45 6.40 10.36
C ASP A 191 -5.16 5.26 11.33
N GLU A 192 -6.20 4.76 11.99
CA GLU A 192 -6.07 3.66 12.96
C GLU A 192 -5.67 2.32 12.31
N ASN A 193 -5.93 2.16 11.00
CA ASN A 193 -5.54 0.95 10.28
C ASN A 193 -4.07 0.98 9.83
N HIS A 194 -3.46 2.16 9.78
CA HIS A 194 -2.05 2.35 9.43
C HIS A 194 -1.38 3.27 10.45
N PRO A 195 -1.19 2.81 11.69
CA PRO A 195 -0.70 3.66 12.77
C PRO A 195 0.69 4.19 12.46
N ILE A 196 0.91 5.49 12.67
CA ILE A 196 2.22 6.15 12.48
C ILE A 196 3.35 5.38 13.20
N LYS A 197 3.05 4.77 14.35
CA LYS A 197 4.01 3.94 15.09
C LYS A 197 4.62 2.84 14.23
N MET A 198 3.86 2.26 13.29
CA MET A 198 4.39 1.25 12.37
C MET A 198 5.39 1.85 11.38
N ALA A 199 5.07 3.01 10.81
CA ALA A 199 5.99 3.73 9.93
C ALA A 199 7.27 4.15 10.67
N GLN A 200 7.16 4.61 11.92
CA GLN A 200 8.31 4.94 12.77
C GLN A 200 9.17 3.70 13.07
N GLU A 201 8.54 2.56 13.35
CA GLU A 201 9.26 1.31 13.59
C GLU A 201 10.04 0.86 12.35
N LEU A 202 9.43 0.90 11.17
CA LEU A 202 10.11 0.60 9.91
C LEU A 202 11.26 1.57 9.63
N ASN A 203 11.08 2.87 9.92
CA ASN A 203 12.14 3.87 9.77
C ASN A 203 13.33 3.61 10.69
N ASN A 204 13.08 3.07 11.89
CA ASN A 204 14.16 2.67 12.80
C ASN A 204 14.87 1.38 12.34
N LEU A 205 14.14 0.46 11.70
CA LEU A 205 14.69 -0.82 11.24
C LEU A 205 15.47 -0.69 9.94
N ILE A 206 14.94 0.04 8.95
CA ILE A 206 15.56 0.18 7.63
C ILE A 206 16.57 1.32 7.67
N LYS A 207 17.84 0.97 7.73
CA LYS A 207 18.93 1.94 7.86
C LYS A 207 18.96 2.91 6.69
N GLY A 208 18.98 4.22 6.99
CA GLY A 208 19.02 5.27 5.98
C GLY A 208 17.67 5.54 5.30
N SER A 209 16.58 4.98 5.83
CA SER A 209 15.24 5.35 5.39
C SER A 209 14.87 6.76 5.84
N GLU A 210 13.98 7.40 5.09
CA GLU A 210 13.41 8.71 5.40
C GLU A 210 11.92 8.57 5.67
N LEU A 211 11.43 9.18 6.76
CA LEU A 211 10.01 9.19 7.12
C LEU A 211 9.39 10.57 6.86
N VAL A 212 8.31 10.59 6.08
CA VAL A 212 7.50 11.79 5.82
C VAL A 212 6.10 11.59 6.42
N ILE A 213 5.67 12.55 7.23
CA ILE A 213 4.31 12.58 7.77
C ILE A 213 3.51 13.65 7.04
N VAL A 214 2.40 13.24 6.43
CA VAL A 214 1.49 14.12 5.69
C VAL A 214 0.32 14.49 6.60
N THR A 215 0.23 15.75 7.00
CA THR A 215 -0.78 16.25 7.93
C THR A 215 -1.81 17.18 7.30
N ASP A 216 -1.45 17.78 6.17
CA ASP A 216 -2.20 18.83 5.50
C ASP A 216 -1.80 18.93 4.02
N TYR A 217 -2.41 19.86 3.30
CA TYR A 217 -2.14 20.03 1.88
C TYR A 217 -0.72 20.54 1.57
N ASP A 218 -0.15 21.36 2.43
CA ASP A 218 1.22 21.87 2.24
C ASP A 218 2.23 20.71 2.37
N SER A 219 2.08 19.86 3.37
CA SER A 219 2.91 18.66 3.52
C SER A 219 2.68 17.63 2.40
N TYR A 220 1.45 17.54 1.86
CA TYR A 220 1.15 16.74 0.68
C TYR A 220 1.88 17.26 -0.57
N GLN A 221 1.87 18.57 -0.82
CA GLN A 221 2.62 19.14 -1.95
C GLN A 221 4.14 18.93 -1.80
N LYS A 222 4.66 19.12 -0.59
CA LYS A 222 6.07 18.84 -0.29
C LYS A 222 6.43 17.37 -0.48
N LEU A 223 5.50 16.45 -0.19
CA LEU A 223 5.69 15.03 -0.46
C LEU A 223 5.90 14.77 -1.96
N GLN A 224 5.13 15.41 -2.85
CA GLN A 224 5.27 15.18 -4.30
C GLN A 224 6.67 15.59 -4.77
N ILE A 225 7.17 16.75 -4.31
CA ILE A 225 8.55 17.20 -4.60
C ILE A 225 9.56 16.18 -4.04
N LYS A 226 9.38 15.77 -2.78
CA LYS A 226 10.27 14.81 -2.11
C LYS A 226 10.36 13.48 -2.83
N VAL A 227 9.23 12.94 -3.31
CA VAL A 227 9.19 11.69 -4.08
C VAL A 227 9.95 11.83 -5.39
N CYS A 228 9.74 12.94 -6.11
CA CYS A 228 10.46 13.21 -7.34
C CYS A 228 11.98 13.31 -7.11
N ASP A 229 12.40 14.06 -6.08
CA ASP A 229 13.82 14.23 -5.74
C ASP A 229 14.45 12.91 -5.28
N PHE A 230 13.72 12.12 -4.47
CA PHE A 230 14.14 10.79 -4.05
C PHE A 230 14.40 9.86 -5.25
N ILE A 231 13.51 9.84 -6.23
CA ILE A 231 13.67 8.99 -7.42
C ILE A 231 14.83 9.48 -8.28
N LYS A 232 14.95 10.80 -8.52
CA LYS A 232 16.05 11.39 -9.33
C LYS A 232 17.41 11.14 -8.70
N ALA A 233 17.51 11.12 -7.38
CA ALA A 233 18.78 10.84 -6.69
C ALA A 233 19.25 9.38 -6.82
N LEU A 234 18.44 8.49 -7.41
CA LEU A 234 18.79 7.08 -7.67
C LEU A 234 19.37 6.85 -9.08
N GLU A 235 19.33 7.84 -9.93
CA GLU A 235 19.93 7.79 -11.27
C GLU A 235 21.45 7.95 -11.21
#